data_978def9a872a278139486620ccec8ad3
#
_entry.id   978def9a872a278139486620ccec8ad3
#
_cell.length_a   1.000
_cell.length_b   1.000
_cell.length_c   1.000
_cell.angle_alpha   90.00
_cell.angle_beta   90.00
_cell.angle_gamma   90.00
#
_symmetry.space_group_name_H-M   'P 1'
#
loop_
_entity.id
_entity.type
_entity.pdbx_description
1 polymer ?
#
loop_
_entity_poly.entity_id
_entity_poly.type
_entity_poly.pdbx_seq_one_letter_code
_entity_poly.pdbx_strand_id
1 'polypeptide(L)'
;MFFEKRILHLLFDYFWKMEIFILIGIGSLLLLGIIGCFIPIIPGPPISYSGLLVFHFFTSYSIEENILWLMAFVVIAVTIFDLWVQIYGVKKFGGTKKAINGSIIGLIIGIFFFPPFGIVIGPFLGAFIGARMEENSDGNKAIKIALGALAGFFAGTMLKLSVSVYISYIIFQAIPSLW
;
A
#
# COMPACT_ATOMS: atom_id res chain seq x y z
N MET A 1 -9.07 50.86 -10.98
CA MET A 1 -8.05 50.60 -9.95
C MET A 1 -8.56 49.84 -8.71
N PHE A 2 -9.64 50.29 -8.01
CA PHE A 2 -10.23 49.58 -6.85
C PHE A 2 -10.94 48.28 -7.22
N PHE A 3 -11.63 48.22 -8.33
CA PHE A 3 -12.37 47.05 -8.79
C PHE A 3 -11.47 45.92 -9.25
N GLU A 4 -10.37 46.22 -9.93
CA GLU A 4 -9.36 45.25 -10.33
C GLU A 4 -8.69 44.56 -9.15
N LYS A 5 -8.29 45.30 -8.12
CA LYS A 5 -7.67 44.72 -6.91
C LYS A 5 -8.65 43.80 -6.19
N ARG A 6 -9.92 44.08 -6.17
CA ARG A 6 -10.95 43.26 -5.53
C ARG A 6 -11.17 41.92 -6.28
N ILE A 7 -11.18 41.99 -7.62
CA ILE A 7 -11.30 40.80 -8.45
C ILE A 7 -10.03 39.90 -8.29
N LEU A 8 -8.85 40.51 -8.29
CA LEU A 8 -7.59 39.78 -8.07
C LEU A 8 -7.57 39.08 -6.69
N HIS A 9 -8.03 39.74 -5.63
CA HIS A 9 -8.13 39.13 -4.30
C HIS A 9 -9.13 37.97 -4.28
N LEU A 10 -10.29 38.11 -4.89
CA LEU A 10 -11.31 37.05 -4.95
C LEU A 10 -10.80 35.82 -5.75
N LEU A 11 -10.10 36.07 -6.87
CA LEU A 11 -9.50 35.01 -7.67
C LEU A 11 -8.39 34.30 -6.87
N PHE A 12 -7.52 35.06 -6.18
CA PHE A 12 -6.46 34.50 -5.36
C PHE A 12 -7.02 33.64 -4.21
N ASP A 13 -8.03 34.11 -3.51
CA ASP A 13 -8.73 33.35 -2.45
C ASP A 13 -9.39 32.08 -3.00
N TYR A 14 -9.94 32.14 -4.21
CA TYR A 14 -10.56 30.97 -4.84
C TYR A 14 -9.52 29.92 -5.23
N PHE A 15 -8.40 30.33 -5.86
CA PHE A 15 -7.30 29.44 -6.21
C PHE A 15 -6.67 28.80 -4.98
N TRP A 16 -6.45 29.59 -3.92
CA TRP A 16 -5.90 29.10 -2.66
C TRP A 16 -6.80 28.06 -1.99
N LYS A 17 -8.09 28.29 -1.95
CA LYS A 17 -9.05 27.31 -1.41
C LYS A 17 -9.08 26.03 -2.22
N MET A 18 -9.07 26.12 -3.55
CA MET A 18 -9.05 24.96 -4.43
C MET A 18 -7.79 24.11 -4.23
N GLU A 19 -6.64 24.75 -4.08
CA GLU A 19 -5.36 24.06 -3.83
C GLU A 19 -5.38 23.31 -2.49
N ILE A 20 -5.93 23.89 -1.43
CA ILE A 20 -6.10 23.22 -0.13
C ILE A 20 -6.97 21.96 -0.27
N PHE A 21 -8.08 22.01 -0.99
CA PHE A 21 -8.94 20.85 -1.22
C PHE A 21 -8.20 19.72 -1.97
N ILE A 22 -7.39 20.08 -2.96
CA ILE A 22 -6.58 19.13 -3.69
C ILE A 22 -5.53 18.48 -2.77
N LEU A 23 -4.84 19.28 -1.94
CA LEU A 23 -3.86 18.77 -0.99
C LEU A 23 -4.49 17.84 0.07
N ILE A 24 -5.69 18.14 0.55
CA ILE A 24 -6.45 17.24 1.44
C ILE A 24 -6.78 15.93 0.72
N GLY A 25 -7.19 15.99 -0.54
CA GLY A 25 -7.43 14.81 -1.37
C GLY A 25 -6.19 13.96 -1.54
N ILE A 26 -5.04 14.58 -1.81
CA ILE A 26 -3.74 13.92 -1.92
C ILE A 26 -3.36 13.26 -0.59
N GLY A 27 -3.49 13.99 0.53
CA GLY A 27 -3.25 13.45 1.87
C GLY A 27 -4.11 12.20 2.16
N SER A 28 -5.37 12.23 1.75
CA SER A 28 -6.29 11.09 1.86
C SER A 28 -5.82 9.89 1.02
N LEU A 29 -5.36 10.11 -0.22
CA LEU A 29 -4.83 9.06 -1.08
C LEU A 29 -3.54 8.45 -0.50
N LEU A 30 -2.64 9.26 0.06
CA LEU A 30 -1.43 8.79 0.70
C LEU A 30 -1.75 7.93 1.93
N LEU A 31 -2.66 8.38 2.78
CA LEU A 31 -3.11 7.63 3.96
C LEU A 31 -3.77 6.30 3.56
N LEU A 32 -4.65 6.31 2.56
CA LEU A 32 -5.28 5.11 2.01
C LEU A 32 -4.24 4.17 1.39
N GLY A 33 -3.23 4.71 0.73
CA GLY A 33 -2.12 3.94 0.18
C GLY A 33 -1.29 3.24 1.27
N ILE A 34 -0.98 3.94 2.36
CA ILE A 34 -0.27 3.38 3.52
C ILE A 34 -1.12 2.29 4.19
N ILE A 35 -2.40 2.56 4.46
CA ILE A 35 -3.34 1.57 5.03
C ILE A 35 -3.48 0.38 4.09
N GLY A 36 -3.55 0.62 2.78
CA GLY A 36 -3.63 -0.42 1.75
C GLY A 36 -2.42 -1.35 1.71
N CYS A 37 -1.25 -0.94 2.22
CA CYS A 37 -0.09 -1.83 2.32
C CYS A 37 -0.34 -3.02 3.27
N PHE A 38 -1.20 -2.86 4.27
CA PHE A 38 -1.58 -3.93 5.21
C PHE A 38 -2.70 -4.81 4.68
N ILE A 39 -3.50 -4.31 3.75
CA ILE A 39 -4.67 -5.01 3.20
C ILE A 39 -4.30 -5.50 1.79
N PRO A 40 -4.14 -6.82 1.56
CA PRO A 40 -3.64 -7.32 0.26
C PRO A 40 -4.59 -7.11 -0.90
N ILE A 41 -5.87 -6.86 -0.64
CA ILE A 41 -6.86 -6.55 -1.68
C ILE A 41 -6.70 -5.12 -2.18
N ILE A 42 -6.16 -4.23 -1.35
CA ILE A 42 -5.97 -2.81 -1.68
C ILE A 42 -4.51 -2.60 -2.13
N PRO A 43 -4.28 -2.19 -3.36
CA PRO A 43 -2.93 -1.98 -3.86
C PRO A 43 -2.35 -0.66 -3.31
N GLY A 44 -1.73 -0.70 -2.12
CA GLY A 44 -1.21 0.48 -1.41
C GLY A 44 -0.30 1.38 -2.25
N PRO A 45 0.84 0.89 -2.80
CA PRO A 45 1.74 1.71 -3.60
C PRO A 45 1.10 2.33 -4.85
N PRO A 46 0.24 1.65 -5.64
CA PRO A 46 -0.52 2.28 -6.72
C PRO A 46 -1.42 3.43 -6.27
N ILE A 47 -2.08 3.32 -5.10
CA ILE A 47 -2.90 4.39 -4.57
C ILE A 47 -2.04 5.58 -4.13
N SER A 48 -0.91 5.35 -3.44
CA SER A 48 0.04 6.42 -3.11
C SER A 48 0.58 7.10 -4.36
N TYR A 49 0.85 6.33 -5.41
CA TYR A 49 1.31 6.86 -6.70
C TYR A 49 0.23 7.69 -7.41
N SER A 50 -1.04 7.31 -7.30
CA SER A 50 -2.14 8.16 -7.78
C SER A 50 -2.15 9.52 -7.09
N GLY A 51 -1.84 9.58 -5.79
CA GLY A 51 -1.64 10.82 -5.05
C GLY A 51 -0.50 11.67 -5.62
N LEU A 52 0.63 11.05 -6.01
CA LEU A 52 1.76 11.71 -6.65
C LEU A 52 1.37 12.31 -8.02
N LEU A 53 0.60 11.57 -8.82
CA LEU A 53 0.10 12.06 -10.11
C LEU A 53 -0.87 13.24 -9.93
N VAL A 54 -1.81 13.13 -8.99
CA VAL A 54 -2.73 14.24 -8.69
C VAL A 54 -1.93 15.46 -8.23
N PHE A 55 -0.90 15.29 -7.41
CA PHE A 55 -0.02 16.38 -7.00
C PHE A 55 0.65 17.06 -8.20
N HIS A 56 1.27 16.29 -9.09
CA HIS A 56 1.99 16.83 -10.24
C HIS A 56 1.07 17.57 -11.24
N PHE A 57 -0.14 17.04 -11.51
CA PHE A 57 -1.02 17.59 -12.56
C PHE A 57 -2.00 18.64 -12.06
N PHE A 58 -2.34 18.66 -10.78
CA PHE A 58 -3.42 19.50 -10.25
C PHE A 58 -2.97 20.54 -9.21
N THR A 59 -1.70 20.56 -8.85
CA THR A 59 -1.15 21.62 -7.98
C THR A 59 -0.22 22.53 -8.75
N SER A 60 0.08 23.69 -8.17
CA SER A 60 1.08 24.62 -8.72
C SER A 60 2.52 24.12 -8.60
N TYR A 61 2.72 23.01 -7.88
CA TYR A 61 4.02 22.38 -7.68
C TYR A 61 4.25 21.29 -8.72
N SER A 62 5.44 21.24 -9.31
CA SER A 62 5.81 20.23 -10.30
C SER A 62 6.88 19.28 -9.74
N ILE A 63 6.78 18.02 -10.10
CA ILE A 63 7.79 17.00 -9.84
C ILE A 63 8.47 16.68 -11.18
N GLU A 64 9.78 16.43 -11.15
CA GLU A 64 10.51 16.06 -12.37
C GLU A 64 9.89 14.80 -13.01
N GLU A 65 9.69 14.84 -14.32
CA GLU A 65 9.10 13.73 -15.08
C GLU A 65 9.89 12.42 -14.91
N ASN A 66 11.21 12.49 -14.79
CA ASN A 66 12.06 11.33 -14.54
C ASN A 66 11.71 10.62 -13.24
N ILE A 67 11.35 11.39 -12.19
CA ILE A 67 10.93 10.83 -10.89
C ILE A 67 9.57 10.15 -11.03
N LEU A 68 8.64 10.72 -11.80
CA LEU A 68 7.34 10.11 -12.04
C LEU A 68 7.49 8.74 -12.73
N TRP A 69 8.26 8.68 -13.82
CA TRP A 69 8.49 7.43 -14.53
C TRP A 69 9.24 6.40 -13.68
N LEU A 70 10.24 6.84 -12.92
CA LEU A 70 10.95 5.98 -11.98
C LEU A 70 10.01 5.39 -10.93
N MET A 71 9.15 6.22 -10.32
CA MET A 71 8.19 5.77 -9.32
C MET A 71 7.12 4.86 -9.91
N ALA A 72 6.66 5.11 -11.15
CA ALA A 72 5.77 4.19 -11.87
C ALA A 72 6.38 2.80 -11.98
N PHE A 73 7.64 2.73 -12.43
CA PHE A 73 8.36 1.46 -12.57
C PHE A 73 8.53 0.76 -11.21
N VAL A 74 8.95 1.49 -10.17
CA VAL A 74 9.13 0.96 -8.82
C VAL A 74 7.83 0.42 -8.25
N VAL A 75 6.72 1.13 -8.40
CA VAL A 75 5.39 0.73 -7.92
C VAL A 75 4.93 -0.56 -8.61
N ILE A 76 5.10 -0.67 -9.93
CA ILE A 76 4.77 -1.89 -10.69
C ILE A 76 5.65 -3.05 -10.22
N ALA A 77 6.95 -2.84 -10.13
CA ALA A 77 7.91 -3.87 -9.71
C ALA A 77 7.60 -4.39 -8.29
N VAL A 78 7.34 -3.48 -7.35
CA VAL A 78 7.02 -3.84 -5.96
C VAL A 78 5.69 -4.57 -5.86
N THR A 79 4.68 -4.16 -6.64
CA THR A 79 3.38 -4.83 -6.65
C THR A 79 3.49 -6.28 -7.15
N ILE A 80 4.25 -6.50 -8.22
CA ILE A 80 4.50 -7.85 -8.75
C ILE A 80 5.32 -8.69 -7.74
N PHE A 81 6.35 -8.07 -7.17
CA PHE A 81 7.24 -8.75 -6.21
C PHE A 81 6.52 -9.13 -4.91
N ASP A 82 5.59 -8.31 -4.42
CA ASP A 82 4.77 -8.61 -3.24
C ASP A 82 3.99 -9.93 -3.42
N LEU A 83 3.33 -10.10 -4.57
CA LEU A 83 2.60 -11.33 -4.89
C LEU A 83 3.54 -12.54 -4.92
N TRP A 84 4.71 -12.36 -5.52
CA TRP A 84 5.69 -13.42 -5.61
C TRP A 84 6.25 -13.85 -4.23
N VAL A 85 6.59 -12.88 -3.38
CA VAL A 85 7.16 -13.14 -2.03
C VAL A 85 6.17 -13.87 -1.14
N GLN A 86 4.89 -13.52 -1.18
CA GLN A 86 3.85 -14.19 -0.39
C GLN A 86 3.71 -15.67 -0.80
N ILE A 87 3.65 -15.95 -2.11
CA ILE A 87 3.58 -17.32 -2.61
C ILE A 87 4.87 -18.09 -2.30
N TYR A 88 6.03 -17.45 -2.48
CA TYR A 88 7.33 -18.04 -2.23
C TYR A 88 7.51 -18.42 -0.74
N GLY A 89 7.07 -17.56 0.18
CA GLY A 89 7.13 -17.81 1.61
C GLY A 89 6.44 -19.13 2.00
N VAL A 90 5.23 -19.36 1.47
CA VAL A 90 4.51 -20.63 1.71
C VAL A 90 5.20 -21.82 1.04
N LYS A 91 5.58 -21.70 -0.23
CA LYS A 91 6.19 -22.78 -1.03
C LYS A 91 7.55 -23.20 -0.50
N LYS A 92 8.38 -22.27 -0.03
CA LYS A 92 9.73 -22.55 0.49
C LYS A 92 9.70 -23.53 1.67
N PHE A 93 8.63 -23.52 2.45
CA PHE A 93 8.45 -24.45 3.57
C PHE A 93 7.60 -25.67 3.22
N GLY A 94 7.40 -25.92 1.93
CA GLY A 94 6.70 -27.11 1.43
C GLY A 94 5.20 -27.03 1.45
N GLY A 95 4.63 -25.81 1.51
CA GLY A 95 3.19 -25.59 1.40
C GLY A 95 2.68 -25.72 -0.03
N THR A 96 1.52 -26.35 -0.17
CA THR A 96 0.80 -26.55 -1.42
C THR A 96 -0.19 -25.41 -1.68
N LYS A 97 -0.97 -25.56 -2.77
CA LYS A 97 -2.07 -24.65 -3.08
C LYS A 97 -3.09 -24.54 -1.95
N LYS A 98 -3.32 -25.61 -1.16
CA LYS A 98 -4.25 -25.58 -0.03
C LYS A 98 -3.77 -24.63 1.06
N ALA A 99 -2.48 -24.65 1.40
CA ALA A 99 -1.91 -23.71 2.37
C ALA A 99 -1.92 -22.26 1.88
N ILE A 100 -1.64 -22.01 0.59
CA ILE A 100 -1.71 -20.66 0.00
C ILE A 100 -3.14 -20.12 0.05
N ASN A 101 -4.10 -20.89 -0.42
CA ASN A 101 -5.51 -20.49 -0.41
C ASN A 101 -6.03 -20.31 1.02
N GLY A 102 -5.62 -21.20 1.93
CA GLY A 102 -5.93 -21.06 3.36
C GLY A 102 -5.39 -19.76 3.94
N SER A 103 -4.15 -19.37 3.60
CA SER A 103 -3.56 -18.09 4.03
C SER A 103 -4.38 -16.90 3.54
N ILE A 104 -4.80 -16.90 2.28
CA ILE A 104 -5.60 -15.81 1.68
C ILE A 104 -6.98 -15.74 2.35
N ILE A 105 -7.65 -16.87 2.50
CA ILE A 105 -8.98 -16.93 3.14
C ILE A 105 -8.87 -16.50 4.60
N GLY A 106 -7.88 -17.01 5.33
CA GLY A 106 -7.62 -16.65 6.72
C GLY A 106 -7.38 -15.14 6.90
N LEU A 107 -6.66 -14.52 5.98
CA LEU A 107 -6.44 -13.09 5.97
C LEU A 107 -7.74 -12.30 5.77
N ILE A 108 -8.57 -12.69 4.80
CA ILE A 108 -9.87 -12.05 4.54
C ILE A 108 -10.75 -12.15 5.80
N ILE A 109 -10.87 -13.35 6.38
CA ILE A 109 -11.63 -13.56 7.61
C ILE A 109 -11.04 -12.73 8.76
N GLY A 110 -9.71 -12.71 8.89
CA GLY A 110 -9.01 -11.97 9.94
C GLY A 110 -9.28 -10.46 9.88
N ILE A 111 -9.31 -9.86 8.69
CA ILE A 111 -9.62 -8.43 8.50
C ILE A 111 -11.03 -8.10 9.01
N PHE A 112 -12.02 -8.95 8.71
CA PHE A 112 -13.42 -8.67 9.07
C PHE A 112 -13.74 -8.93 10.52
N PHE A 113 -13.14 -9.97 11.15
CA PHE A 113 -13.52 -10.41 12.47
C PHE A 113 -12.64 -9.87 13.61
N PHE A 114 -11.35 -9.57 13.33
CA PHE A 114 -10.39 -9.18 14.37
C PHE A 114 -9.40 -8.09 13.91
N PRO A 115 -9.83 -6.94 13.36
CA PRO A 115 -8.89 -5.88 13.04
C PRO A 115 -8.28 -5.28 14.32
N PRO A 116 -6.98 -4.93 14.36
CA PRO A 116 -5.93 -5.13 13.37
C PRO A 116 -5.19 -6.48 13.47
N PHE A 117 -5.39 -7.24 14.56
CA PHE A 117 -4.64 -8.48 14.84
C PHE A 117 -4.93 -9.60 13.84
N GLY A 118 -6.15 -9.65 13.30
CA GLY A 118 -6.57 -10.63 12.32
C GLY A 118 -5.78 -10.55 11.00
N ILE A 119 -5.25 -9.39 10.66
CA ILE A 119 -4.38 -9.21 9.47
C ILE A 119 -3.10 -10.05 9.59
N VAL A 120 -2.58 -10.21 10.79
CA VAL A 120 -1.36 -10.99 11.07
C VAL A 120 -1.70 -12.45 11.37
N ILE A 121 -2.66 -12.66 12.24
CA ILE A 121 -3.05 -14.00 12.71
C ILE A 121 -3.78 -14.80 11.62
N GLY A 122 -4.58 -14.12 10.81
CA GLY A 122 -5.39 -14.71 9.75
C GLY A 122 -4.59 -15.53 8.73
N PRO A 123 -3.57 -14.96 8.06
CA PRO A 123 -2.73 -15.70 7.14
C PRO A 123 -2.01 -16.88 7.79
N PHE A 124 -1.55 -16.71 9.02
CA PHE A 124 -0.89 -17.76 9.77
C PHE A 124 -1.81 -18.94 10.04
N LEU A 125 -2.98 -18.68 10.67
CA LEU A 125 -3.95 -19.73 10.97
C LEU A 125 -4.53 -20.36 9.70
N GLY A 126 -4.80 -19.54 8.68
CA GLY A 126 -5.31 -20.02 7.41
C GLY A 126 -4.29 -20.92 6.68
N ALA A 127 -3.00 -20.54 6.65
CA ALA A 127 -1.95 -21.36 6.10
C ALA A 127 -1.76 -22.67 6.91
N PHE A 128 -1.83 -22.59 8.23
CA PHE A 128 -1.74 -23.74 9.11
C PHE A 128 -2.87 -24.75 8.86
N ILE A 129 -4.12 -24.27 8.83
CA ILE A 129 -5.28 -25.12 8.55
C ILE A 129 -5.20 -25.71 7.14
N GLY A 130 -4.86 -24.88 6.14
CA GLY A 130 -4.70 -25.34 4.76
C GLY A 130 -3.59 -26.42 4.62
N ALA A 131 -2.49 -26.25 5.34
CA ALA A 131 -1.42 -27.26 5.38
C ALA A 131 -1.85 -28.55 6.08
N ARG A 132 -2.64 -28.47 7.15
CA ARG A 132 -3.19 -29.64 7.85
C ARG A 132 -4.21 -30.43 7.02
N MET A 133 -4.84 -29.82 6.05
CA MET A 133 -5.76 -30.49 5.11
C MET A 133 -5.02 -31.30 4.03
N GLU A 134 -3.70 -31.33 4.04
CA GLU A 134 -2.88 -32.16 3.14
C GLU A 134 -2.69 -33.58 3.74
N GLU A 135 -2.78 -34.59 2.88
CA GLU A 135 -2.83 -36.01 3.31
C GLU A 135 -1.64 -36.51 4.11
N ASN A 136 -0.49 -35.88 4.08
CA ASN A 136 0.73 -36.27 4.81
C ASN A 136 1.33 -35.12 5.62
N SER A 137 0.50 -34.21 6.13
CA SER A 137 0.99 -33.06 6.87
C SER A 137 1.12 -33.34 8.37
N ASP A 138 2.37 -33.46 8.82
CA ASP A 138 2.70 -33.41 10.24
C ASP A 138 2.48 -31.98 10.79
N GLY A 139 2.11 -31.87 12.08
CA GLY A 139 1.89 -30.60 12.75
C GLY A 139 3.09 -29.65 12.69
N ASN A 140 4.30 -30.20 12.83
CA ASN A 140 5.54 -29.44 12.72
C ASN A 140 5.77 -28.84 11.32
N LYS A 141 5.40 -29.58 10.27
CA LYS A 141 5.45 -29.10 8.90
C LYS A 141 4.42 -27.99 8.66
N ALA A 142 3.20 -28.15 9.16
CA ALA A 142 2.16 -27.15 9.04
C ALA A 142 2.53 -25.84 9.74
N ILE A 143 3.17 -25.88 10.91
CA ILE A 143 3.67 -24.68 11.60
C ILE A 143 4.74 -23.98 10.78
N LYS A 144 5.70 -24.71 10.21
CA LYS A 144 6.74 -24.12 9.34
C LYS A 144 6.13 -23.41 8.11
N ILE A 145 5.13 -24.03 7.48
CA ILE A 145 4.41 -23.45 6.34
C ILE A 145 3.70 -22.17 6.77
N ALA A 146 3.03 -22.18 7.93
CA ALA A 146 2.34 -21.01 8.47
C ALA A 146 3.31 -19.86 8.81
N LEU A 147 4.47 -20.17 9.38
CA LEU A 147 5.53 -19.18 9.60
C LEU A 147 6.09 -18.64 8.27
N GLY A 148 6.18 -19.47 7.25
CA GLY A 148 6.54 -19.03 5.89
C GLY A 148 5.54 -18.05 5.28
N ALA A 149 4.24 -18.31 5.47
CA ALA A 149 3.18 -17.38 5.05
C ALA A 149 3.31 -16.05 5.77
N LEU A 150 3.52 -16.08 7.07
CA LEU A 150 3.70 -14.89 7.91
C LEU A 150 4.94 -14.07 7.48
N ALA A 151 6.06 -14.73 7.28
CA ALA A 151 7.30 -14.11 6.83
C ALA A 151 7.13 -13.46 5.44
N GLY A 152 6.47 -14.14 4.50
CA GLY A 152 6.13 -13.59 3.19
C GLY A 152 5.25 -12.37 3.27
N PHE A 153 4.23 -12.42 4.13
CA PHE A 153 3.34 -11.29 4.39
C PHE A 153 4.10 -10.08 4.95
N PHE A 154 4.91 -10.25 5.98
CA PHE A 154 5.69 -9.15 6.56
C PHE A 154 6.69 -8.56 5.56
N ALA A 155 7.42 -9.41 4.83
CA ALA A 155 8.38 -8.95 3.84
C ALA A 155 7.70 -8.11 2.74
N GLY A 156 6.56 -8.59 2.19
CA GLY A 156 5.79 -7.86 1.20
C GLY A 156 5.22 -6.55 1.74
N THR A 157 4.67 -6.57 2.97
CA THR A 157 4.12 -5.37 3.60
C THR A 157 5.19 -4.31 3.85
N MET A 158 6.37 -4.70 4.36
CA MET A 158 7.48 -3.76 4.60
C MET A 158 7.96 -3.13 3.31
N LEU A 159 8.07 -3.91 2.24
CA LEU A 159 8.47 -3.40 0.94
C LEU A 159 7.47 -2.36 0.39
N LYS A 160 6.17 -2.67 0.45
CA LYS A 160 5.09 -1.75 0.04
C LYS A 160 5.08 -0.47 0.87
N LEU A 161 5.21 -0.60 2.19
CA LEU A 161 5.27 0.55 3.08
C LEU A 161 6.45 1.47 2.76
N SER A 162 7.64 0.91 2.52
CA SER A 162 8.82 1.69 2.17
C SER A 162 8.58 2.55 0.93
N VAL A 163 7.94 1.99 -0.11
CA VAL A 163 7.63 2.72 -1.35
C VAL A 163 6.55 3.78 -1.11
N SER A 164 5.46 3.46 -0.40
CA SER A 164 4.38 4.41 -0.12
C SER A 164 4.85 5.58 0.75
N VAL A 165 5.69 5.32 1.75
CA VAL A 165 6.31 6.35 2.59
C VAL A 165 7.28 7.20 1.77
N TYR A 166 8.06 6.60 0.89
CA TYR A 166 8.98 7.34 0.03
C TYR A 166 8.24 8.25 -0.96
N ILE A 167 7.12 7.81 -1.54
CA ILE A 167 6.25 8.66 -2.36
C ILE A 167 5.71 9.84 -1.53
N SER A 168 5.28 9.59 -0.29
CA SER A 168 4.81 10.65 0.61
C SER A 168 5.92 11.67 0.91
N TYR A 169 7.16 11.20 1.09
CA TYR A 169 8.33 12.05 1.29
C TYR A 169 8.64 12.93 0.07
N ILE A 170 8.55 12.39 -1.15
CA ILE A 170 8.73 13.17 -2.40
C ILE A 170 7.73 14.33 -2.46
N ILE A 171 6.45 14.06 -2.20
CA ILE A 171 5.41 15.09 -2.20
C ILE A 171 5.68 16.14 -1.13
N PHE A 172 6.07 15.70 0.07
CA PHE A 172 6.38 16.61 1.19
C PHE A 172 7.54 17.56 0.86
N GLN A 173 8.60 17.05 0.23
CA GLN A 173 9.73 17.89 -0.20
C GLN A 173 9.39 18.86 -1.34
N ALA A 174 8.40 18.54 -2.17
CA ALA A 174 8.00 19.39 -3.28
C ALA A 174 7.15 20.60 -2.86
N ILE A 175 6.73 20.70 -1.60
CA ILE A 175 5.96 21.84 -1.05
C ILE A 175 6.91 22.82 -0.36
N PRO A 176 7.40 23.89 -1.03
CA PRO A 176 8.41 24.81 -0.45
C PRO A 176 7.88 25.65 0.74
N SER A 177 6.56 25.80 0.86
CA SER A 177 5.92 26.62 1.89
C SER A 177 5.93 25.99 3.30
N LEU A 178 6.44 24.76 3.42
CA LEU A 178 6.55 24.05 4.71
C LEU A 178 7.95 24.18 5.34
N TRP A 179 8.88 24.84 4.65
CA TRP A 179 10.28 25.13 5.09
C TRP A 179 10.58 26.68 5.02
#